data_08559c2d0760a08b90c0a26ed6e27e2d
#
_entry.id   08559c2d0760a08b90c0a26ed6e27e2d
#
_cell.length_a   1.000
_cell.length_b   1.000
_cell.length_c   1.000
_cell.angle_alpha   90.00
_cell.angle_beta   90.00
_cell.angle_gamma   90.00
#
_symmetry.space_group_name_H-M   'P 1'
#
loop_
_entity.id
_entity.type
_entity.pdbx_description
1 polymer ?
#
loop_
_entity_poly.entity_id
_entity_poly.type
_entity_poly.pdbx_seq_one_letter_code
_entity_poly.pdbx_strand_id
1 'polypeptide(L)'
;TAAGMGGAVVFVITIASFVTGLIYKFILGNPKILGGELQYLNTIVFILVIAALVQFVEMFLKKVMPPLYNALGVYLPLITTNCAVLGVALTNVQNGYYEKGVGIGLLTGVVNGFATAAGFFVAIVLMAGIREKIEHNNVPEAFKGTPIVLVTAGLMAIAFCGFSGLI
;
A
#
# COMPACT_ATOMS: atom_id res chain seq x y z
N THR A 1 13.25 11.77 -4.39
CA THR A 1 12.05 11.22 -5.08
C THR A 1 11.51 9.96 -4.39
N ALA A 2 12.36 9.00 -4.01
CA ALA A 2 11.92 7.77 -3.32
C ALA A 2 11.25 8.05 -1.97
N ALA A 3 11.77 8.99 -1.19
CA ALA A 3 11.19 9.41 0.08
C ALA A 3 9.81 10.08 -0.12
N GLY A 4 9.65 10.90 -1.16
CA GLY A 4 8.36 11.52 -1.49
C GLY A 4 7.31 10.49 -1.90
N MET A 5 7.69 9.53 -2.75
CA MET A 5 6.81 8.43 -3.15
C MET A 5 6.42 7.56 -1.95
N GLY A 6 7.38 7.20 -1.11
CA GLY A 6 7.11 6.41 0.10
C GLY A 6 6.19 7.14 1.08
N GLY A 7 6.38 8.44 1.29
CA GLY A 7 5.49 9.26 2.11
C GLY A 7 4.06 9.32 1.56
N ALA A 8 3.89 9.45 0.24
CA ALA A 8 2.58 9.40 -0.41
C ALA A 8 1.90 8.04 -0.21
N VAL A 9 2.64 6.95 -0.32
CA VAL A 9 2.11 5.59 -0.07
C VAL A 9 1.65 5.43 1.38
N VAL A 10 2.44 5.90 2.36
CA VAL A 10 2.05 5.87 3.79
C VAL A 10 0.73 6.62 4.00
N PHE A 11 0.59 7.80 3.44
CA PHE A 11 -0.62 8.60 3.53
C PHE A 11 -1.83 7.87 2.91
N VAL A 12 -1.67 7.35 1.70
CA VAL A 12 -2.75 6.64 0.99
C VAL A 12 -3.17 5.36 1.72
N ILE A 13 -2.21 4.54 2.20
CA ILE A 13 -2.54 3.31 2.94
C ILE A 13 -3.29 3.62 4.24
N THR A 14 -2.88 4.66 4.96
CA THR A 14 -3.53 5.05 6.20
C THR A 14 -4.98 5.48 5.97
N ILE A 15 -5.23 6.33 4.97
CA ILE A 15 -6.58 6.76 4.60
C ILE A 15 -7.39 5.58 4.05
N ALA A 16 -6.80 4.75 3.20
CA ALA A 16 -7.46 3.57 2.65
C ALA A 16 -7.89 2.60 3.77
N SER A 17 -7.05 2.36 4.76
CA SER A 17 -7.39 1.51 5.93
C SER A 17 -8.54 2.09 6.74
N PHE A 18 -8.60 3.42 6.88
CA PHE A 18 -9.71 4.08 7.55
C PHE A 18 -11.02 3.96 6.77
N VAL A 19 -10.99 4.28 5.48
CA VAL A 19 -12.20 4.28 4.62
C VAL A 19 -12.70 2.86 4.38
N THR A 20 -11.82 1.90 4.10
CA THR A 20 -12.21 0.49 3.94
C THR A 20 -12.77 -0.10 5.22
N GLY A 21 -12.25 0.31 6.39
CA GLY A 21 -12.81 -0.07 7.68
C GLY A 21 -14.20 0.46 7.91
N LEU A 22 -14.47 1.72 7.55
CA LEU A 22 -15.80 2.30 7.58
C LEU A 22 -16.78 1.57 6.66
N ILE A 23 -16.38 1.33 5.42
CA ILE A 23 -17.22 0.65 4.43
C ILE A 23 -17.51 -0.78 4.84
N TYR A 24 -16.49 -1.51 5.30
CA TYR A 24 -16.67 -2.87 5.81
C TYR A 24 -17.74 -2.90 6.90
N LYS A 25 -17.66 -1.98 7.84
CA LYS A 25 -18.59 -1.93 8.96
C LYS A 25 -20.02 -1.50 8.58
N PHE A 26 -20.15 -0.49 7.71
CA PHE A 26 -21.46 0.04 7.33
C PHE A 26 -22.17 -0.81 6.28
N ILE A 27 -21.45 -1.42 5.36
CA ILE A 27 -22.01 -2.12 4.19
C ILE A 27 -21.84 -3.64 4.35
N LEU A 28 -20.65 -4.12 4.55
CA LEU A 28 -20.34 -5.55 4.57
C LEU A 28 -20.57 -6.21 5.94
N GLY A 29 -20.44 -5.47 7.03
CA GLY A 29 -20.65 -5.96 8.40
C GLY A 29 -22.14 -6.12 8.77
N ASN A 30 -23.07 -5.70 7.93
CA ASN A 30 -24.50 -5.91 8.11
C ASN A 30 -24.96 -7.20 7.41
N PRO A 31 -25.25 -8.29 8.15
CA PRO A 31 -25.67 -9.56 7.57
C PRO A 31 -26.99 -9.47 6.79
N LYS A 32 -27.72 -8.36 6.92
CA LYS A 32 -28.98 -8.12 6.23
C LYS A 32 -28.83 -7.57 4.79
N ILE A 33 -27.66 -7.02 4.44
CA ILE A 33 -27.47 -6.35 3.15
C ILE A 33 -26.77 -7.27 2.14
N LEU A 34 -25.82 -8.06 2.61
CA LEU A 34 -25.06 -9.00 1.79
C LEU A 34 -24.94 -10.33 2.54
N GLY A 35 -26.00 -11.16 2.52
CA GLY A 35 -25.99 -12.47 3.18
C GLY A 35 -24.64 -13.18 3.01
N GLY A 36 -24.11 -13.74 4.10
CA GLY A 36 -22.72 -14.18 4.37
C GLY A 36 -21.94 -15.00 3.34
N GLU A 37 -22.43 -15.15 2.12
CA GLU A 37 -21.79 -15.93 1.04
C GLU A 37 -20.96 -15.09 0.05
N LEU A 38 -20.91 -13.77 0.21
CA LEU A 38 -20.31 -12.85 -0.78
C LEU A 38 -18.89 -12.37 -0.42
N GLN A 39 -18.09 -13.22 0.24
CA GLN A 39 -16.67 -12.89 0.54
C GLN A 39 -15.85 -12.60 -0.71
N TYR A 40 -16.22 -13.13 -1.86
CA TYR A 40 -15.58 -12.83 -3.14
C TYR A 40 -15.73 -11.35 -3.55
N LEU A 41 -16.84 -10.74 -3.17
CA LEU A 41 -17.12 -9.34 -3.49
C LEU A 41 -16.29 -8.37 -2.64
N ASN A 42 -15.77 -8.79 -1.48
CA ASN A 42 -14.92 -7.95 -0.63
C ASN A 42 -13.71 -7.43 -1.40
N THR A 43 -13.03 -8.31 -2.13
CA THR A 43 -11.84 -7.94 -2.88
C THR A 43 -12.17 -6.95 -3.99
N ILE A 44 -13.25 -7.19 -4.74
CA ILE A 44 -13.67 -6.31 -5.84
C ILE A 44 -14.11 -4.95 -5.30
N VAL A 45 -14.90 -4.93 -4.23
CA VAL A 45 -15.34 -3.69 -3.59
C VAL A 45 -14.16 -2.90 -3.04
N PHE A 46 -13.18 -3.55 -2.41
CA PHE A 46 -11.99 -2.87 -1.90
C PHE A 46 -11.13 -2.30 -3.02
N ILE A 47 -10.92 -3.03 -4.12
CA ILE A 47 -10.19 -2.51 -5.28
C ILE A 47 -10.89 -1.27 -5.84
N LEU A 48 -12.21 -1.32 -5.99
CA LEU A 48 -12.99 -0.20 -6.52
C LEU A 48 -12.94 1.01 -5.59
N VAL A 49 -13.08 0.81 -4.29
CA VAL A 49 -13.02 1.88 -3.29
C VAL A 49 -11.64 2.50 -3.23
N ILE A 50 -10.58 1.69 -3.24
CA ILE A 50 -9.20 2.18 -3.22
C ILE A 50 -8.92 2.97 -4.50
N ALA A 51 -9.35 2.50 -5.66
CA ALA A 51 -9.20 3.20 -6.93
C ALA A 51 -9.93 4.56 -6.92
N ALA A 52 -11.16 4.60 -6.45
CA ALA A 52 -11.93 5.84 -6.33
C ALA A 52 -11.29 6.83 -5.33
N LEU A 53 -10.79 6.32 -4.21
CA LEU A 53 -10.12 7.13 -3.19
C LEU A 53 -8.82 7.74 -3.72
N VAL A 54 -8.01 6.97 -4.44
CA VAL A 54 -6.76 7.50 -5.02
C VAL A 54 -7.06 8.53 -6.10
N GLN A 55 -8.08 8.33 -6.93
CA GLN A 55 -8.51 9.36 -7.88
C GLN A 55 -8.99 10.64 -7.20
N PHE A 56 -9.71 10.50 -6.08
CA PHE A 56 -10.10 11.65 -5.28
C PHE A 56 -8.89 12.40 -4.71
N VAL A 57 -7.92 11.67 -4.17
CA VAL A 57 -6.66 12.24 -3.67
C VAL A 57 -5.86 12.92 -4.78
N GLU A 58 -5.84 12.34 -5.98
CA GLU A 58 -5.20 12.91 -7.16
C GLU A 58 -5.82 14.27 -7.53
N MET A 59 -7.14 14.34 -7.60
CA MET A 59 -7.84 15.61 -7.89
C MET A 59 -7.59 16.65 -6.79
N PHE A 60 -7.54 16.22 -5.54
CA PHE A 60 -7.27 17.08 -4.40
C PHE A 60 -5.83 17.64 -4.45
N LEU A 61 -4.84 16.79 -4.69
CA LEU A 61 -3.43 17.19 -4.82
C LEU A 61 -3.23 18.15 -5.99
N LYS A 62 -3.88 17.90 -7.12
CA LYS A 62 -3.83 18.78 -8.29
C LYS A 62 -4.31 20.20 -8.00
N LYS A 63 -5.31 20.32 -7.14
CA LYS A 63 -5.93 21.62 -6.79
C LYS A 63 -5.19 22.35 -5.67
N VAL A 64 -4.69 21.64 -4.67
CA VAL A 64 -4.12 22.23 -3.44
C VAL A 64 -2.61 22.40 -3.53
N MET A 65 -1.91 21.44 -4.13
CA MET A 65 -0.44 21.44 -4.20
C MET A 65 0.07 21.07 -5.61
N PRO A 66 -0.02 21.99 -6.59
CA PRO A 66 0.42 21.74 -7.96
C PRO A 66 1.89 21.28 -8.09
N PRO A 67 2.87 21.82 -7.32
CA PRO A 67 4.25 21.37 -7.43
C PRO A 67 4.44 19.93 -6.98
N LEU A 68 3.71 19.48 -5.95
CA LEU A 68 3.74 18.11 -5.50
C LEU A 68 3.05 17.15 -6.49
N TYR A 69 1.98 17.61 -7.12
CA TYR A 69 1.30 16.87 -8.20
C TYR A 69 2.24 16.67 -9.40
N ASN A 70 2.98 17.67 -9.83
CA ASN A 70 3.92 17.55 -10.94
C ASN A 70 5.09 16.60 -10.62
N ALA A 71 5.51 16.54 -9.36
CA ALA A 71 6.55 15.61 -8.91
C ALA A 71 6.04 14.16 -8.79
N LEU A 72 4.78 13.96 -8.38
CA LEU A 72 4.17 12.67 -8.07
C LEU A 72 3.17 12.19 -9.12
N GLY A 73 2.79 13.04 -10.10
CA GLY A 73 1.68 12.78 -11.02
C GLY A 73 1.81 11.51 -11.86
N VAL A 74 3.04 11.10 -12.20
CA VAL A 74 3.30 9.85 -12.92
C VAL A 74 3.22 8.63 -11.97
N TYR A 75 3.46 8.83 -10.67
CA TYR A 75 3.50 7.76 -9.67
C TYR A 75 2.15 7.50 -8.99
N LEU A 76 1.19 8.41 -9.10
CA LEU A 76 -0.14 8.25 -8.51
C LEU A 76 -0.89 7.01 -9.04
N PRO A 77 -0.95 6.74 -10.35
CA PRO A 77 -1.51 5.50 -10.86
C PRO A 77 -0.77 4.24 -10.35
N LEU A 78 0.53 4.34 -10.14
CA LEU A 78 1.34 3.25 -9.60
C LEU A 78 1.01 2.96 -8.13
N ILE A 79 0.61 3.97 -7.36
CA ILE A 79 0.14 3.79 -5.98
C ILE A 79 -1.21 3.07 -5.95
N THR A 80 -2.11 3.39 -6.89
CA THR A 80 -3.43 2.77 -7.00
C THR A 80 -3.35 1.27 -7.28
N THR A 81 -2.42 0.88 -8.16
CA THR A 81 -2.20 -0.53 -8.53
C THR A 81 -1.30 -1.28 -7.54
N ASN A 82 -0.86 -0.63 -6.47
CA ASN A 82 0.02 -1.24 -5.51
C ASN A 82 -0.71 -2.27 -4.65
N CYS A 83 -0.34 -3.53 -4.80
CA CYS A 83 -0.90 -4.66 -4.05
C CYS A 83 -0.74 -4.52 -2.52
N ALA A 84 0.19 -3.72 -2.04
CA ALA A 84 0.38 -3.47 -0.61
C ALA A 84 -0.85 -2.78 0.01
N VAL A 85 -1.46 -1.83 -0.70
CA VAL A 85 -2.67 -1.14 -0.23
C VAL A 85 -3.84 -2.12 -0.08
N LEU A 86 -4.06 -2.94 -1.12
CA LEU A 86 -5.09 -3.98 -1.09
C LEU A 86 -4.78 -5.06 -0.05
N GLY A 87 -3.52 -5.48 0.04
CA GLY A 87 -3.08 -6.48 1.00
C GLY A 87 -3.36 -6.07 2.44
N VAL A 88 -3.07 -4.83 2.81
CA VAL A 88 -3.38 -4.29 4.14
C VAL A 88 -4.88 -4.28 4.41
N ALA A 89 -5.69 -3.85 3.44
CA ALA A 89 -7.14 -3.83 3.59
C ALA A 89 -7.72 -5.24 3.81
N LEU A 90 -7.27 -6.22 3.01
CA LEU A 90 -7.69 -7.62 3.15
C LEU A 90 -7.21 -8.25 4.47
N THR A 91 -5.96 -8.02 4.86
CA THR A 91 -5.41 -8.54 6.12
C THR A 91 -6.15 -7.98 7.32
N ASN A 92 -6.54 -6.72 7.31
CA ASN A 92 -7.33 -6.11 8.38
C ASN A 92 -8.71 -6.77 8.53
N VAL A 93 -9.33 -7.18 7.42
CA VAL A 93 -10.60 -7.90 7.43
C VAL A 93 -10.41 -9.35 7.88
N GLN A 94 -9.41 -10.06 7.34
CA GLN A 94 -9.13 -11.46 7.68
C GLN A 94 -8.77 -11.64 9.16
N ASN A 95 -8.06 -10.68 9.75
CA ASN A 95 -7.73 -10.70 11.18
C ASN A 95 -8.90 -10.27 12.07
N GLY A 96 -10.06 -9.93 11.50
CA GLY A 96 -11.25 -9.54 12.25
C GLY A 96 -11.07 -8.26 13.08
N TYR A 97 -10.14 -7.38 12.70
CA TYR A 97 -9.90 -6.15 13.47
C TYR A 97 -11.14 -5.27 13.53
N TYR A 98 -11.93 -5.25 12.47
CA TYR A 98 -13.14 -4.44 12.40
C TYR A 98 -14.34 -5.00 13.16
N GLU A 99 -14.27 -6.26 13.62
CA GLU A 99 -15.33 -6.91 14.40
C GLU A 99 -15.30 -6.51 15.89
N LYS A 100 -14.15 -6.09 16.41
CA LYS A 100 -13.92 -5.78 17.84
C LYS A 100 -14.58 -4.49 18.36
N GLY A 101 -15.49 -3.89 17.62
CA GLY A 101 -16.19 -2.65 18.02
C GLY A 101 -15.84 -1.46 17.10
N VAL A 102 -16.73 -0.42 17.11
CA VAL A 102 -16.60 0.70 16.16
C VAL A 102 -15.32 1.50 16.36
N GLY A 103 -14.96 1.81 17.59
CA GLY A 103 -13.81 2.65 17.89
C GLY A 103 -12.50 1.87 17.88
N ILE A 104 -12.44 0.80 18.65
CA ILE A 104 -11.20 0.03 18.87
C ILE A 104 -10.80 -0.72 17.59
N GLY A 105 -11.76 -1.32 16.89
CA GLY A 105 -11.48 -2.06 15.66
C GLY A 105 -10.98 -1.18 14.52
N LEU A 106 -11.59 -0.01 14.33
CA LEU A 106 -11.17 0.95 13.34
C LEU A 106 -9.77 1.50 13.67
N LEU A 107 -9.53 1.84 14.93
CA LEU A 107 -8.22 2.31 15.37
C LEU A 107 -7.13 1.25 15.15
N THR A 108 -7.40 0.00 15.50
CA THR A 108 -6.45 -1.12 15.28
C THR A 108 -6.15 -1.32 13.80
N GLY A 109 -7.16 -1.25 12.93
CA GLY A 109 -6.98 -1.35 11.48
C GLY A 109 -6.14 -0.21 10.91
N VAL A 110 -6.35 1.02 11.38
CA VAL A 110 -5.55 2.18 10.96
C VAL A 110 -4.11 2.08 11.47
N VAL A 111 -3.90 1.69 12.72
CA VAL A 111 -2.56 1.51 13.29
C VAL A 111 -1.80 0.41 12.54
N ASN A 112 -2.44 -0.72 12.23
CA ASN A 112 -1.84 -1.78 11.42
C ASN A 112 -1.51 -1.29 10.01
N GLY A 113 -2.39 -0.53 9.38
CA GLY A 113 -2.16 0.09 8.08
C GLY A 113 -0.97 1.03 8.09
N PHE A 114 -0.88 1.90 9.10
CA PHE A 114 0.24 2.81 9.25
C PHE A 114 1.56 2.08 9.49
N ALA A 115 1.58 1.06 10.36
CA ALA A 115 2.78 0.27 10.65
C ALA A 115 3.29 -0.47 9.40
N THR A 116 2.37 -1.10 8.64
CA THR A 116 2.72 -1.78 7.38
C THR A 116 3.24 -0.79 6.34
N ALA A 117 2.63 0.37 6.24
CA ALA A 117 3.06 1.43 5.33
C ALA A 117 4.43 1.98 5.69
N ALA A 118 4.75 2.11 6.97
CA ALA A 118 6.08 2.51 7.45
C ALA A 118 7.14 1.45 7.07
N GLY A 119 6.83 0.16 7.21
CA GLY A 119 7.70 -0.92 6.74
C GLY A 119 7.94 -0.87 5.23
N PHE A 120 6.91 -0.62 4.45
CA PHE A 120 7.01 -0.44 3.00
C PHE A 120 7.86 0.79 2.63
N PHE A 121 7.71 1.89 3.36
CA PHE A 121 8.55 3.08 3.19
C PHE A 121 10.04 2.78 3.39
N VAL A 122 10.38 2.08 4.45
CA VAL A 122 11.78 1.65 4.72
C VAL A 122 12.31 0.78 3.57
N ALA A 123 11.50 -0.18 3.10
CA ALA A 123 11.90 -1.06 1.98
C ALA A 123 12.17 -0.26 0.68
N ILE A 124 11.34 0.72 0.35
CA ILE A 124 11.56 1.59 -0.83
C ILE A 124 12.84 2.42 -0.68
N VAL A 125 13.08 3.00 0.47
CA VAL A 125 14.29 3.82 0.71
C VAL A 125 15.55 2.95 0.61
N LEU A 126 15.54 1.76 1.18
CA LEU A 126 16.65 0.81 1.06
C LEU A 126 16.89 0.41 -0.40
N MET A 127 15.83 0.09 -1.14
CA MET A 127 15.94 -0.26 -2.56
C MET A 127 16.49 0.90 -3.40
N ALA A 128 16.09 2.13 -3.11
CA ALA A 128 16.60 3.32 -3.78
C ALA A 128 18.11 3.52 -3.50
N GLY A 129 18.55 3.34 -2.26
CA GLY A 129 19.97 3.44 -1.89
C GLY A 129 20.83 2.36 -2.55
N ILE A 130 20.33 1.13 -2.63
CA ILE A 130 21.03 0.03 -3.32
C ILE A 130 21.13 0.34 -4.83
N ARG A 131 20.04 0.82 -5.43
CA ARG A 131 20.00 1.16 -6.86
C ARG A 131 21.01 2.26 -7.21
N GLU A 132 21.08 3.31 -6.39
CA GLU A 132 22.06 4.39 -6.57
C GLU A 132 23.50 3.86 -6.50
N LYS A 133 23.78 2.95 -5.58
CA LYS A 133 25.11 2.34 -5.44
C LYS A 133 25.47 1.41 -6.61
N ILE A 134 24.51 0.67 -7.14
CA ILE A 134 24.70 -0.22 -8.28
C ILE A 134 24.97 0.57 -9.57
N GLU A 135 24.37 1.74 -9.75
CA GLU A 135 24.55 2.58 -10.94
C GLU A 135 26.03 3.00 -11.14
N HIS A 136 26.79 3.11 -10.06
CA HIS A 136 28.21 3.45 -10.07
C HIS A 136 29.16 2.24 -10.20
N ASN A 137 28.63 1.02 -10.22
CA ASN A 137 29.41 -0.21 -10.34
C ASN A 137 29.49 -0.69 -11.79
N ASN A 138 30.59 -1.41 -12.12
CA ASN A 138 30.76 -2.10 -13.40
C ASN A 138 29.81 -3.30 -13.48
N VAL A 139 28.62 -3.07 -14.00
CA VAL A 139 27.64 -4.13 -14.26
C VAL A 139 27.81 -4.61 -15.72
N PRO A 140 27.85 -5.94 -15.97
CA PRO A 140 27.87 -6.49 -17.32
C PRO A 140 26.71 -5.94 -18.16
N GLU A 141 26.94 -5.67 -19.45
CA GLU A 141 25.94 -5.04 -20.34
C GLU A 141 24.63 -5.82 -20.41
N ALA A 142 24.68 -7.14 -20.28
CA ALA A 142 23.49 -8.00 -20.27
C ALA A 142 22.56 -7.76 -19.06
N PHE A 143 23.10 -7.25 -17.95
CA PHE A 143 22.35 -7.00 -16.72
C PHE A 143 22.08 -5.51 -16.46
N LYS A 144 22.58 -4.62 -17.30
CA LYS A 144 22.34 -3.18 -17.17
C LYS A 144 20.86 -2.84 -17.30
N GLY A 145 20.39 -1.94 -16.43
CA GLY A 145 19.02 -1.43 -16.44
C GLY A 145 18.06 -2.25 -15.58
N THR A 146 16.91 -2.63 -16.11
CA THR A 146 15.84 -3.32 -15.39
C THR A 146 16.23 -4.70 -14.83
N PRO A 147 17.04 -5.57 -15.51
CA PRO A 147 17.37 -6.89 -14.99
C PRO A 147 18.09 -6.86 -13.63
N ILE A 148 19.06 -5.97 -13.45
CA ILE A 148 19.80 -5.87 -12.19
C ILE A 148 18.92 -5.38 -11.04
N VAL A 149 17.96 -4.52 -11.33
CA VAL A 149 16.99 -4.03 -10.36
C VAL A 149 16.09 -5.16 -9.88
N LEU A 150 15.63 -6.02 -10.79
CA LEU A 150 14.79 -7.18 -10.44
C LEU A 150 15.57 -8.21 -9.61
N VAL A 151 16.82 -8.49 -9.97
CA VAL A 151 17.69 -9.39 -9.17
C VAL A 151 17.89 -8.83 -7.75
N THR A 152 18.16 -7.56 -7.63
CA THR A 152 18.34 -6.89 -6.34
C THR A 152 17.06 -6.93 -5.51
N ALA A 153 15.91 -6.68 -6.13
CA ALA A 153 14.61 -6.77 -5.47
C ALA A 153 14.33 -8.20 -4.97
N GLY A 154 14.68 -9.21 -5.77
CA GLY A 154 14.56 -10.61 -5.37
C GLY A 154 15.44 -10.98 -4.18
N LEU A 155 16.69 -10.56 -4.17
CA LEU A 155 17.60 -10.76 -3.04
C LEU A 155 17.12 -10.05 -1.78
N MET A 156 16.61 -8.83 -1.93
CA MET A 156 16.03 -8.08 -0.80
C MET A 156 14.77 -8.77 -0.26
N ALA A 157 13.93 -9.32 -1.12
CA ALA A 157 12.75 -10.09 -0.71
C ALA A 157 13.14 -11.34 0.10
N ILE A 158 14.17 -12.07 -0.33
CA ILE A 158 14.70 -13.22 0.42
C ILE A 158 15.23 -12.78 1.80
N ALA A 159 15.96 -11.67 1.86
CA ALA A 159 16.44 -11.13 3.12
C ALA A 159 15.29 -10.76 4.08
N PHE A 160 14.22 -10.16 3.57
CA PHE A 160 13.03 -9.85 4.37
C PHE A 160 12.25 -11.11 4.79
N CYS A 161 12.25 -12.19 4.01
CA CYS A 161 11.67 -13.47 4.41
C CYS A 161 12.34 -14.06 5.66
N GLY A 162 13.61 -13.72 5.92
CA GLY A 162 14.29 -14.11 7.15
C GLY A 162 13.65 -13.54 8.43
N PHE A 163 12.93 -12.42 8.33
CA PHE A 163 12.20 -11.85 9.47
C PHE A 163 10.87 -12.52 9.76
N SER A 164 10.29 -13.25 8.81
CA SER A 164 8.98 -13.91 8.99
C SER A 164 9.02 -15.06 10.00
N GLY A 165 10.20 -15.55 10.37
CA GLY A 165 10.38 -16.58 11.41
C GLY A 165 10.67 -16.05 12.81
N LEU A 166 10.71 -14.73 13.01
CA LEU A 166 11.04 -14.09 14.28
C LEU A 166 9.81 -13.66 15.09
N ILE A 167 8.61 -13.78 14.50
CA ILE A 167 7.32 -13.52 15.12
C ILE A 167 6.57 -14.86 15.15
#